data_20b4c78c4e7f19efc295ebdf734cdca3
#
_entry.id   20b4c78c4e7f19efc295ebdf734cdca3
#
_cell.length_a   1.000
_cell.length_b   1.000
_cell.length_c   1.000
_cell.angle_alpha   90.00
_cell.angle_beta   90.00
_cell.angle_gamma   90.00
#
_symmetry.space_group_name_H-M   'P 1'
#
loop_
_entity.id
_entity.type
_entity.pdbx_description
1 polymer ?
#
loop_
_entity_poly.entity_id
_entity_poly.type
_entity_poly.pdbx_seq_one_letter_code
_entity_poly.pdbx_strand_id
1 'polypeptide(L)'
;MRDFAARQIEAGPIDILVDNAGVMAPPDRRETRDGFELQLGTNHLGHFALTGLLLPALQAADAPRVVVVSSLAHWMGRIAFGDLQSEERYSPWAAYGQAKLANLLFMRRLQALSDDRAWGLTAVAAHPGVTSTNLAKNGPGSGPQGVMSDLAAKFGPAALGQDVRVGALPQIQAATGLGVHPGDYYGPAGPGGMSGMPHLAASSPWSKDPELARRLWDASEQLTGVVYPA
;
A
#
# COMPACT_ATOMS: atom_id res chain seq x y z
N MET A 1 -2.01 15.73 -9.95
CA MET A 1 -2.78 15.19 -8.80
C MET A 1 -3.72 16.23 -8.19
N ARG A 2 -3.28 17.46 -7.86
CA ARG A 2 -4.12 18.51 -7.25
C ARG A 2 -5.37 18.86 -8.09
N ASP A 3 -5.23 19.04 -9.40
CA ASP A 3 -6.37 19.32 -10.29
C ASP A 3 -7.36 18.14 -10.38
N PHE A 4 -6.86 16.91 -10.27
CA PHE A 4 -7.72 15.73 -10.18
C PHE A 4 -8.51 15.74 -8.87
N ALA A 5 -7.84 15.97 -7.75
CA ALA A 5 -8.49 16.00 -6.45
C ALA A 5 -9.54 17.12 -6.36
N ALA A 6 -9.24 18.31 -6.89
CA ALA A 6 -10.20 19.41 -6.93
C ALA A 6 -11.49 19.02 -7.68
N ARG A 7 -11.35 18.41 -8.87
CA ARG A 7 -12.54 17.92 -9.61
C ARG A 7 -13.32 16.84 -8.89
N GLN A 8 -12.64 15.96 -8.12
CA GLN A 8 -13.34 14.93 -7.35
C GLN A 8 -14.09 15.52 -6.16
N ILE A 9 -13.52 16.53 -5.49
CA ILE A 9 -14.20 17.25 -4.41
C ILE A 9 -15.46 17.97 -4.95
N GLU A 10 -15.37 18.61 -6.12
CA GLU A 10 -16.51 19.23 -6.78
C GLU A 10 -17.60 18.22 -7.19
N ALA A 11 -17.19 16.99 -7.51
CA ALA A 11 -18.12 15.92 -7.90
C ALA A 11 -18.95 15.37 -6.71
N GLY A 12 -18.49 15.55 -5.48
CA GLY A 12 -19.21 15.17 -4.27
C GLY A 12 -18.46 14.22 -3.34
N PRO A 13 -19.17 13.62 -2.36
CA PRO A 13 -18.59 12.71 -1.39
C PRO A 13 -17.94 11.47 -2.00
N ILE A 14 -16.88 11.00 -1.34
CA ILE A 14 -16.21 9.74 -1.68
C ILE A 14 -16.39 8.76 -0.52
N ASP A 15 -17.16 7.69 -0.75
CA ASP A 15 -17.40 6.66 0.26
C ASP A 15 -16.23 5.70 0.41
N ILE A 16 -15.56 5.37 -0.71
CA ILE A 16 -14.48 4.38 -0.71
C ILE A 16 -13.33 4.86 -1.60
N LEU A 17 -12.14 4.96 -1.01
CA LEU A 17 -10.89 5.17 -1.71
C LEU A 17 -10.03 3.90 -1.61
N VAL A 18 -9.55 3.38 -2.74
CA VAL A 18 -8.64 2.23 -2.76
C VAL A 18 -7.29 2.64 -3.33
N ASP A 19 -6.31 2.77 -2.48
CA ASP A 19 -4.92 3.07 -2.80
C ASP A 19 -4.21 1.80 -3.30
N ASN A 20 -4.52 1.41 -4.54
CA ASN A 20 -4.10 0.14 -5.12
C ASN A 20 -2.95 0.26 -6.12
N ALA A 21 -2.83 1.37 -6.83
CA ALA A 21 -1.82 1.52 -7.88
C ALA A 21 -0.40 1.21 -7.37
N GLY A 22 0.44 0.60 -8.20
CA GLY A 22 1.79 0.29 -7.76
C GLY A 22 2.68 -0.29 -8.82
N VAL A 23 3.98 -0.24 -8.52
CA VAL A 23 5.06 -0.86 -9.27
C VAL A 23 5.84 -1.79 -8.36
N MET A 24 6.45 -2.82 -8.92
CA MET A 24 7.14 -3.86 -8.14
C MET A 24 8.55 -4.11 -8.67
N ALA A 25 9.51 -3.86 -7.81
CA ALA A 25 10.90 -4.26 -7.94
C ALA A 25 11.52 -4.08 -9.34
N PRO A 26 11.47 -2.88 -9.97
CA PRO A 26 12.22 -2.64 -11.20
C PRO A 26 13.71 -2.90 -10.97
N PRO A 27 14.43 -3.46 -11.98
CA PRO A 27 15.82 -3.87 -11.79
C PRO A 27 16.75 -2.71 -11.43
N ASP A 28 16.48 -1.55 -12.01
CA ASP A 28 17.26 -0.33 -11.82
C ASP A 28 16.47 0.70 -11.02
N ARG A 29 17.19 1.54 -10.24
CA ARG A 29 16.59 2.71 -9.62
C ARG A 29 16.07 3.64 -10.71
N ARG A 30 14.81 4.03 -10.55
CA ARG A 30 14.13 4.99 -11.41
C ARG A 30 13.45 6.03 -10.54
N GLU A 31 13.10 7.14 -11.14
CA GLU A 31 12.39 8.22 -10.47
C GLU A 31 11.01 8.45 -11.08
N THR A 32 10.11 8.93 -10.26
CA THR A 32 8.85 9.52 -10.71
C THR A 32 9.13 10.87 -11.38
N ARG A 33 8.12 11.43 -12.05
CA ARG A 33 8.21 12.78 -12.62
C ARG A 33 8.54 13.85 -11.57
N ASP A 34 8.19 13.60 -10.31
CA ASP A 34 8.40 14.53 -9.20
C ASP A 34 9.76 14.29 -8.50
N GLY A 35 10.62 13.40 -9.03
CA GLY A 35 11.96 13.11 -8.52
C GLY A 35 12.04 12.12 -7.35
N PHE A 36 10.96 11.42 -7.02
CA PHE A 36 10.98 10.38 -5.99
C PHE A 36 11.42 9.03 -6.55
N GLU A 37 12.08 8.21 -5.72
CA GLU A 37 12.31 6.80 -6.08
C GLU A 37 10.97 6.17 -6.51
N LEU A 38 10.99 5.45 -7.61
CA LEU A 38 9.79 5.04 -8.32
C LEU A 38 8.81 4.23 -7.46
N GLN A 39 9.32 3.33 -6.62
CA GLN A 39 8.47 2.47 -5.79
C GLN A 39 7.92 3.22 -4.58
N LEU A 40 8.76 3.96 -3.86
CA LEU A 40 8.31 4.80 -2.75
C LEU A 40 7.36 5.88 -3.24
N GLY A 41 7.71 6.54 -4.34
CA GLY A 41 6.92 7.61 -4.94
C GLY A 41 5.54 7.15 -5.41
N THR A 42 5.47 6.01 -6.13
CA THR A 42 4.20 5.51 -6.67
C THR A 42 3.37 4.79 -5.61
N ASN A 43 3.99 3.87 -4.87
CA ASN A 43 3.25 2.96 -3.99
C ASN A 43 2.87 3.60 -2.64
N HIS A 44 3.58 4.65 -2.22
CA HIS A 44 3.37 5.29 -0.92
C HIS A 44 3.11 6.80 -1.02
N LEU A 45 4.07 7.60 -1.46
CA LEU A 45 3.95 9.07 -1.44
C LEU A 45 2.79 9.56 -2.32
N GLY A 46 2.53 8.90 -3.45
CA GLY A 46 1.40 9.19 -4.31
C GLY A 46 0.06 8.93 -3.63
N HIS A 47 -0.06 7.81 -2.92
CA HIS A 47 -1.26 7.46 -2.15
C HIS A 47 -1.44 8.38 -0.95
N PHE A 48 -0.36 8.66 -0.22
CA PHE A 48 -0.35 9.63 0.88
C PHE A 48 -0.88 10.99 0.40
N ALA A 49 -0.31 11.52 -0.69
CA ALA A 49 -0.72 12.80 -1.22
C ALA A 49 -2.16 12.80 -1.76
N LEU A 50 -2.57 11.73 -2.43
CA LEU A 50 -3.93 11.59 -2.98
C LEU A 50 -4.97 11.57 -1.86
N THR A 51 -4.76 10.74 -0.85
CA THR A 51 -5.66 10.62 0.30
C THR A 51 -5.79 11.96 1.04
N GLY A 52 -4.67 12.65 1.29
CA GLY A 52 -4.70 13.96 1.94
C GLY A 52 -5.43 15.03 1.13
N LEU A 53 -5.23 15.04 -0.19
CA LEU A 53 -5.93 15.96 -1.07
C LEU A 53 -7.44 15.66 -1.20
N LEU A 54 -7.84 14.40 -1.08
CA LEU A 54 -9.24 13.96 -1.16
C LEU A 54 -9.93 13.95 0.21
N LEU A 55 -9.21 14.24 1.30
CA LEU A 55 -9.78 14.17 2.65
C LEU A 55 -11.08 14.98 2.81
N PRO A 56 -11.25 16.18 2.24
CA PRO A 56 -12.53 16.88 2.32
C PRO A 56 -13.71 16.13 1.70
N ALA A 57 -13.50 15.43 0.57
CA ALA A 57 -14.53 14.63 -0.07
C ALA A 57 -14.81 13.33 0.70
N LEU A 58 -13.80 12.74 1.32
CA LEU A 58 -13.96 11.60 2.21
C LEU A 58 -14.78 11.98 3.46
N GLN A 59 -14.43 13.10 4.11
CA GLN A 59 -15.15 13.57 5.28
C GLN A 59 -16.61 14.00 4.99
N ALA A 60 -16.95 14.26 3.73
CA ALA A 60 -18.31 14.57 3.31
C ALA A 60 -19.21 13.35 3.17
N ALA A 61 -18.64 12.12 3.18
CA ALA A 61 -19.40 10.88 3.16
C ALA A 61 -19.78 10.41 4.56
N ASP A 62 -20.88 9.65 4.69
CA ASP A 62 -21.40 9.21 6.00
C ASP A 62 -20.46 8.22 6.72
N ALA A 63 -19.82 7.32 5.99
CA ALA A 63 -18.94 6.29 6.54
C ALA A 63 -17.75 6.00 5.60
N PRO A 64 -16.86 6.97 5.38
CA PRO A 64 -15.80 6.87 4.40
C PRO A 64 -14.77 5.81 4.77
N ARG A 65 -14.29 5.09 3.77
CA ARG A 65 -13.31 4.04 3.94
C ARG A 65 -12.11 4.22 3.01
N VAL A 66 -10.90 4.15 3.57
CA VAL A 66 -9.65 4.14 2.81
C VAL A 66 -9.00 2.78 2.93
N VAL A 67 -8.81 2.12 1.80
CA VAL A 67 -8.16 0.81 1.70
C VAL A 67 -6.77 0.97 1.12
N VAL A 68 -5.74 0.68 1.92
CA VAL A 68 -4.34 0.80 1.50
C VAL A 68 -3.79 -0.58 1.11
N VAL A 69 -3.35 -0.73 -0.15
CA VAL A 69 -2.87 -2.02 -0.64
C VAL A 69 -1.38 -2.20 -0.34
N SER A 70 -1.08 -3.16 0.55
CA SER A 70 0.25 -3.60 0.91
C SER A 70 0.66 -4.89 0.18
N SER A 71 1.60 -5.64 0.72
CA SER A 71 2.12 -6.90 0.18
C SER A 71 2.77 -7.72 1.29
N LEU A 72 2.93 -9.02 1.09
CA LEU A 72 3.78 -9.86 1.93
C LEU A 72 5.23 -9.33 2.01
N ALA A 73 5.69 -8.57 1.02
CA ALA A 73 7.02 -7.95 1.03
C ALA A 73 7.25 -6.99 2.20
N HIS A 74 6.19 -6.49 2.87
CA HIS A 74 6.34 -5.64 4.06
C HIS A 74 7.10 -6.35 5.22
N TRP A 75 7.09 -7.68 5.26
CA TRP A 75 7.83 -8.44 6.28
C TRP A 75 9.35 -8.26 6.19
N MET A 76 9.86 -8.04 4.96
CA MET A 76 11.28 -7.73 4.74
C MET A 76 11.57 -6.21 4.73
N GLY A 77 10.53 -5.38 4.75
CA GLY A 77 10.65 -3.93 4.68
C GLY A 77 11.35 -3.34 5.91
N ARG A 78 12.09 -2.25 5.67
CA ARG A 78 12.66 -1.35 6.68
C ARG A 78 12.53 0.06 6.17
N ILE A 79 12.20 1.01 7.04
CA ILE A 79 12.16 2.44 6.67
C ILE A 79 13.55 3.02 6.88
N ALA A 80 14.25 3.27 5.80
CA ALA A 80 15.60 3.80 5.78
C ALA A 80 15.57 5.34 5.77
N PHE A 81 15.32 5.98 6.91
CA PHE A 81 15.21 7.45 6.98
C PHE A 81 16.43 8.19 6.48
N GLY A 82 17.62 7.61 6.56
CA GLY A 82 18.84 8.20 6.01
C GLY A 82 18.93 8.14 4.48
N ASP A 83 18.18 7.23 3.85
CA ASP A 83 18.21 7.00 2.40
C ASP A 83 16.82 6.52 1.90
N LEU A 84 15.76 7.26 2.24
CA LEU A 84 14.38 6.93 1.83
C LEU A 84 14.23 6.79 0.32
N GLN A 85 14.99 7.56 -0.44
CA GLN A 85 14.95 7.58 -1.90
C GLN A 85 15.90 6.57 -2.55
N SER A 86 16.59 5.73 -1.73
CA SER A 86 17.58 4.75 -2.22
C SER A 86 18.62 5.36 -3.18
N GLU A 87 19.11 6.54 -2.87
CA GLU A 87 20.12 7.26 -3.67
C GLU A 87 21.51 6.69 -3.46
N GLU A 88 21.85 6.32 -2.21
CA GLU A 88 23.11 5.72 -1.87
C GLU A 88 23.17 4.25 -2.25
N ARG A 89 22.07 3.51 -2.02
CA ARG A 89 22.00 2.08 -2.28
C ARG A 89 20.61 1.61 -2.70
N TYR A 90 20.47 1.25 -3.96
CA TYR A 90 19.25 0.66 -4.48
C TYR A 90 19.29 -0.87 -4.47
N SER A 91 18.23 -1.47 -3.93
CA SER A 91 17.91 -2.88 -4.06
C SER A 91 16.42 -3.01 -4.41
N PRO A 92 16.05 -3.62 -5.55
CA PRO A 92 14.67 -3.69 -6.01
C PRO A 92 13.68 -4.17 -4.96
N TRP A 93 14.02 -5.25 -4.27
CA TRP A 93 13.15 -5.85 -3.26
C TRP A 93 13.17 -5.11 -1.92
N ALA A 94 14.30 -4.50 -1.55
CA ALA A 94 14.36 -3.68 -0.33
C ALA A 94 13.50 -2.41 -0.50
N ALA A 95 13.58 -1.73 -1.64
CA ALA A 95 12.76 -0.57 -1.95
C ALA A 95 11.26 -0.93 -2.02
N TYR A 96 10.92 -2.08 -2.64
CA TYR A 96 9.54 -2.57 -2.65
C TYR A 96 9.03 -2.89 -1.24
N GLY A 97 9.81 -3.62 -0.45
CA GLY A 97 9.47 -3.94 0.95
C GLY A 97 9.29 -2.69 1.80
N GLN A 98 10.17 -1.69 1.64
CA GLN A 98 10.05 -0.38 2.29
C GLN A 98 8.73 0.30 1.93
N ALA A 99 8.39 0.42 0.65
CA ALA A 99 7.15 1.05 0.21
C ALA A 99 5.90 0.31 0.73
N LYS A 100 5.92 -1.03 0.80
CA LYS A 100 4.79 -1.82 1.30
C LYS A 100 4.68 -1.84 2.82
N LEU A 101 5.79 -1.69 3.55
CA LEU A 101 5.77 -1.41 4.99
C LEU A 101 5.24 0.02 5.25
N ALA A 102 5.68 0.99 4.46
CA ALA A 102 5.21 2.37 4.54
C ALA A 102 3.68 2.46 4.40
N ASN A 103 3.08 1.65 3.53
CA ASN A 103 1.64 1.59 3.37
C ASN A 103 0.89 1.13 4.63
N LEU A 104 1.41 0.14 5.36
CA LEU A 104 0.80 -0.29 6.63
C LEU A 104 0.96 0.75 7.74
N LEU A 105 2.12 1.40 7.82
CA LEU A 105 2.38 2.50 8.75
C LEU A 105 1.47 3.70 8.45
N PHE A 106 1.30 4.04 7.17
CA PHE A 106 0.39 5.08 6.71
C PHE A 106 -1.06 4.79 7.13
N MET A 107 -1.56 3.60 6.82
CA MET A 107 -2.92 3.19 7.20
C MET A 107 -3.16 3.35 8.71
N ARG A 108 -2.22 2.86 9.55
CA ARG A 108 -2.36 2.94 11.01
C ARG A 108 -2.31 4.36 11.53
N ARG A 109 -1.42 5.20 10.97
CA ARG A 109 -1.33 6.61 11.37
C ARG A 109 -2.55 7.38 10.90
N LEU A 110 -3.05 7.11 9.70
CA LEU A 110 -4.28 7.70 9.17
C LEU A 110 -5.47 7.38 10.07
N GLN A 111 -5.59 6.11 10.52
CA GLN A 111 -6.64 5.74 11.46
C GLN A 111 -6.51 6.46 12.80
N ALA A 112 -5.32 6.47 13.39
CA ALA A 112 -5.10 7.16 14.66
C ALA A 112 -5.46 8.65 14.57
N LEU A 113 -5.09 9.32 13.48
CA LEU A 113 -5.47 10.71 13.25
C LEU A 113 -6.97 10.89 13.00
N SER A 114 -7.62 9.94 12.33
CA SER A 114 -9.06 9.94 12.14
C SER A 114 -9.80 9.86 13.48
N ASP A 115 -9.32 9.02 14.39
CA ASP A 115 -9.90 8.87 15.73
C ASP A 115 -9.66 10.13 16.56
N ASP A 116 -8.41 10.62 16.60
CA ASP A 116 -8.03 11.80 17.40
C ASP A 116 -8.73 13.10 16.95
N ARG A 117 -9.01 13.22 15.66
CA ARG A 117 -9.54 14.44 15.03
C ARG A 117 -11.00 14.31 14.59
N ALA A 118 -11.64 13.21 14.93
CA ALA A 118 -13.03 12.90 14.59
C ALA A 118 -13.35 13.05 13.09
N TRP A 119 -12.46 12.56 12.19
CA TRP A 119 -12.71 12.61 10.76
C TRP A 119 -13.78 11.63 10.28
N GLY A 120 -14.18 10.68 11.12
CA GLY A 120 -15.18 9.66 10.79
C GLY A 120 -14.72 8.61 9.77
N LEU A 121 -13.41 8.61 9.42
CA LEU A 121 -12.84 7.77 8.39
C LEU A 121 -12.37 6.43 8.97
N THR A 122 -12.67 5.34 8.25
CA THR A 122 -12.13 4.01 8.54
C THR A 122 -10.98 3.70 7.59
N ALA A 123 -9.75 3.66 8.12
CA ALA A 123 -8.58 3.23 7.37
C ALA A 123 -8.28 1.75 7.63
N VAL A 124 -8.14 0.99 6.55
CA VAL A 124 -7.85 -0.45 6.56
C VAL A 124 -6.82 -0.79 5.50
N ALA A 125 -6.24 -1.98 5.57
CA ALA A 125 -5.31 -2.43 4.56
C ALA A 125 -5.66 -3.81 4.01
N ALA A 126 -5.13 -4.12 2.84
CA ALA A 126 -5.21 -5.45 2.24
C ALA A 126 -3.95 -5.81 1.46
N HIS A 127 -3.74 -7.11 1.24
CA HIS A 127 -2.78 -7.59 0.26
C HIS A 127 -3.38 -8.72 -0.59
N PRO A 128 -3.04 -8.79 -1.88
CA PRO A 128 -3.63 -9.76 -2.82
C PRO A 128 -3.03 -11.18 -2.71
N GLY A 129 -2.08 -11.41 -1.79
CA GLY A 129 -1.26 -12.62 -1.87
C GLY A 129 -0.32 -12.58 -3.07
N VAL A 130 -0.07 -13.75 -3.68
CA VAL A 130 0.68 -13.88 -4.93
C VAL A 130 -0.32 -14.06 -6.07
N THR A 131 -0.37 -13.08 -6.97
CA THR A 131 -1.31 -13.06 -8.12
C THR A 131 -0.56 -12.99 -9.44
N SER A 132 -1.08 -13.66 -10.45
CA SER A 132 -0.56 -13.62 -11.83
C SER A 132 -0.96 -12.31 -12.50
N THR A 133 -0.28 -11.21 -12.14
CA THR A 133 -0.54 -9.88 -12.72
C THR A 133 0.58 -9.45 -13.66
N ASN A 134 0.32 -8.43 -14.49
CA ASN A 134 1.35 -7.76 -15.30
C ASN A 134 2.44 -7.07 -14.44
N LEU A 135 2.19 -6.90 -13.14
CA LEU A 135 3.15 -6.37 -12.18
C LEU A 135 4.45 -7.20 -12.17
N ALA A 136 4.32 -8.53 -12.21
CA ALA A 136 5.45 -9.46 -12.25
C ALA A 136 6.18 -9.46 -13.62
N LYS A 137 5.53 -9.02 -14.70
CA LYS A 137 6.14 -8.97 -16.03
C LYS A 137 7.13 -7.82 -16.20
N ASN A 138 7.03 -6.79 -15.39
CA ASN A 138 7.88 -5.59 -15.45
C ASN A 138 8.93 -5.53 -14.33
N GLY A 139 9.00 -6.54 -13.46
CA GLY A 139 9.97 -6.66 -12.39
C GLY A 139 11.28 -7.37 -12.81
N PRO A 140 12.30 -7.42 -11.93
CA PRO A 140 13.53 -8.18 -12.17
C PRO A 140 13.17 -9.64 -12.40
N GLY A 141 13.55 -10.17 -13.54
CA GLY A 141 13.28 -11.55 -13.88
C GLY A 141 12.02 -11.77 -14.71
N SER A 142 11.63 -10.81 -15.54
CA SER A 142 10.62 -10.99 -16.60
C SER A 142 11.01 -11.98 -17.71
N GLY A 143 12.19 -12.63 -17.60
CA GLY A 143 12.61 -13.73 -18.45
C GLY A 143 12.14 -15.10 -17.93
N PRO A 144 12.41 -16.20 -18.68
CA PRO A 144 12.02 -17.56 -18.30
C PRO A 144 12.59 -18.07 -16.95
N GLN A 145 13.54 -17.34 -16.36
CA GLN A 145 14.22 -17.62 -15.07
C GLN A 145 13.94 -16.53 -14.00
N GLY A 146 12.79 -15.89 -14.09
CA GLY A 146 12.45 -14.80 -13.17
C GLY A 146 11.99 -15.26 -11.80
N VAL A 147 11.79 -14.28 -10.92
CA VAL A 147 11.35 -14.47 -9.51
C VAL A 147 10.16 -15.42 -9.36
N MET A 148 9.24 -15.45 -10.33
CA MET A 148 8.12 -16.40 -10.35
C MET A 148 8.58 -17.83 -10.59
N SER A 149 9.62 -18.05 -11.42
CA SER A 149 10.20 -19.38 -11.61
C SER A 149 10.98 -19.84 -10.38
N ASP A 150 11.68 -18.94 -9.71
CA ASP A 150 12.42 -19.24 -8.48
C ASP A 150 11.47 -19.52 -7.31
N LEU A 151 10.36 -18.77 -7.22
CA LEU A 151 9.27 -19.04 -6.26
C LEU A 151 8.57 -20.37 -6.58
N ALA A 152 8.28 -20.65 -7.84
CA ALA A 152 7.69 -21.93 -8.27
C ALA A 152 8.63 -23.12 -8.01
N ALA A 153 9.94 -22.96 -8.25
CA ALA A 153 10.94 -23.97 -7.94
C ALA A 153 11.10 -24.23 -6.44
N LYS A 154 10.98 -23.16 -5.64
CA LYS A 154 11.18 -23.23 -4.17
C LYS A 154 9.93 -23.63 -3.41
N PHE A 155 8.74 -23.28 -3.88
CA PHE A 155 7.46 -23.44 -3.18
C PHE A 155 6.40 -24.23 -3.97
N GLY A 156 6.75 -24.74 -5.15
CA GLY A 156 5.87 -25.53 -6.00
C GLY A 156 4.93 -24.70 -6.89
N PRO A 157 4.11 -25.37 -7.73
CA PRO A 157 3.22 -24.72 -8.71
C PRO A 157 2.20 -23.72 -8.11
N ALA A 158 1.83 -23.89 -6.85
CA ALA A 158 0.97 -22.93 -6.12
C ALA A 158 1.58 -21.54 -6.00
N ALA A 159 2.91 -21.42 -6.15
CA ALA A 159 3.63 -20.15 -6.16
C ALA A 159 3.51 -19.39 -7.50
N LEU A 160 2.90 -19.98 -8.54
CA LEU A 160 2.65 -19.33 -9.83
C LEU A 160 1.58 -18.22 -9.75
N GLY A 161 1.01 -18.02 -8.56
CA GLY A 161 0.00 -16.99 -8.31
C GLY A 161 -1.43 -17.49 -8.56
N GLN A 162 -2.34 -16.95 -7.78
CA GLN A 162 -3.77 -17.17 -7.96
C GLN A 162 -4.33 -16.26 -9.07
N ASP A 163 -5.55 -16.58 -9.54
CA ASP A 163 -6.28 -15.72 -10.47
C ASP A 163 -6.44 -14.31 -9.91
N VAL A 164 -6.35 -13.30 -10.75
CA VAL A 164 -6.46 -11.88 -10.37
C VAL A 164 -7.77 -11.58 -9.66
N ARG A 165 -8.86 -12.24 -10.05
CA ARG A 165 -10.18 -12.08 -9.43
C ARG A 165 -10.17 -12.55 -7.98
N VAL A 166 -9.49 -13.67 -7.70
CA VAL A 166 -9.34 -14.18 -6.33
C VAL A 166 -8.38 -13.27 -5.55
N GLY A 167 -7.30 -12.81 -6.17
CA GLY A 167 -6.36 -11.86 -5.57
C GLY A 167 -6.97 -10.49 -5.23
N ALA A 168 -8.05 -10.09 -5.89
CA ALA A 168 -8.78 -8.86 -5.57
C ALA A 168 -9.71 -8.99 -4.36
N LEU A 169 -10.07 -10.19 -3.95
CA LEU A 169 -11.06 -10.41 -2.88
C LEU A 169 -10.67 -9.78 -1.53
N PRO A 170 -9.41 -9.81 -1.05
CA PRO A 170 -9.04 -9.12 0.18
C PRO A 170 -9.27 -7.61 0.14
N GLN A 171 -8.99 -6.96 -1.00
CA GLN A 171 -9.25 -5.53 -1.20
C GLN A 171 -10.76 -5.24 -1.22
N ILE A 172 -11.54 -6.10 -1.90
CA ILE A 172 -13.00 -5.99 -1.94
C ILE A 172 -13.57 -6.19 -0.53
N GLN A 173 -13.11 -7.21 0.21
CA GLN A 173 -13.52 -7.42 1.60
C GLN A 173 -13.19 -6.20 2.48
N ALA A 174 -11.98 -5.66 2.37
CA ALA A 174 -11.58 -4.46 3.08
C ALA A 174 -12.44 -3.25 2.72
N ALA A 175 -12.80 -3.10 1.44
CA ALA A 175 -13.58 -1.98 0.94
C ALA A 175 -15.08 -2.06 1.31
N THR A 176 -15.71 -3.22 1.17
CA THR A 176 -17.16 -3.37 1.20
C THR A 176 -17.69 -4.35 2.23
N GLY A 177 -16.80 -5.08 2.92
CA GLY A 177 -17.20 -6.10 3.88
C GLY A 177 -17.97 -5.54 5.07
N LEU A 178 -18.94 -6.31 5.56
CA LEU A 178 -19.60 -6.05 6.84
C LEU A 178 -18.67 -6.50 7.98
N GLY A 179 -18.65 -5.74 9.08
CA GLY A 179 -17.80 -6.07 10.25
C GLY A 179 -16.31 -5.81 10.03
N VAL A 180 -15.96 -4.96 9.09
CA VAL A 180 -14.60 -4.41 8.93
C VAL A 180 -14.38 -3.34 9.99
N HIS A 181 -13.28 -3.47 10.75
CA HIS A 181 -12.96 -2.54 11.82
C HIS A 181 -11.74 -1.65 11.47
N PRO A 182 -11.64 -0.48 12.07
CA PRO A 182 -10.49 0.40 11.94
C PRO A 182 -9.16 -0.33 12.18
N GLY A 183 -8.20 -0.17 11.26
CA GLY A 183 -6.89 -0.80 11.38
C GLY A 183 -6.80 -2.27 10.96
N ASP A 184 -7.90 -2.88 10.50
CA ASP A 184 -7.90 -4.24 9.97
C ASP A 184 -6.95 -4.38 8.77
N TYR A 185 -6.33 -5.55 8.68
CA TYR A 185 -5.50 -5.93 7.54
C TYR A 185 -5.95 -7.26 6.99
N TYR A 186 -6.38 -7.28 5.73
CA TYR A 186 -6.92 -8.47 5.07
C TYR A 186 -5.91 -9.07 4.09
N GLY A 187 -5.89 -10.39 4.02
CA GLY A 187 -5.10 -11.15 3.06
C GLY A 187 -5.71 -12.52 2.78
N PRO A 188 -5.14 -13.30 1.86
CA PRO A 188 -5.59 -14.67 1.60
C PRO A 188 -5.32 -15.60 2.79
N ALA A 189 -6.27 -16.52 3.07
CA ALA A 189 -6.22 -17.46 4.21
C ALA A 189 -5.31 -18.67 4.00
N GLY A 190 -4.83 -18.91 2.78
CA GLY A 190 -4.00 -20.07 2.46
C GLY A 190 -2.57 -19.97 3.01
N PRO A 191 -1.77 -21.02 2.82
CA PRO A 191 -0.43 -21.11 3.40
C PRO A 191 0.43 -19.88 3.11
N GLY A 192 1.01 -19.30 4.15
CA GLY A 192 1.84 -18.10 4.05
C GLY A 192 1.11 -16.84 3.56
N GLY A 193 -0.22 -16.83 3.51
CA GLY A 193 -0.98 -15.69 2.97
C GLY A 193 -0.86 -15.54 1.45
N MET A 194 -0.43 -16.58 0.73
CA MET A 194 -0.14 -16.49 -0.70
C MET A 194 -1.37 -16.60 -1.58
N SER A 195 -2.40 -17.35 -1.16
CA SER A 195 -3.60 -17.61 -1.95
C SER A 195 -4.79 -17.94 -1.07
N GLY A 196 -6.02 -17.89 -1.60
CA GLY A 196 -7.23 -18.30 -0.90
C GLY A 196 -8.20 -17.16 -0.64
N MET A 197 -9.24 -17.46 0.16
CA MET A 197 -10.28 -16.48 0.52
C MET A 197 -9.76 -15.44 1.50
N PRO A 198 -10.38 -14.25 1.56
CA PRO A 198 -10.00 -13.20 2.49
C PRO A 198 -10.13 -13.61 3.96
N HIS A 199 -9.16 -13.20 4.77
CA HIS A 199 -9.25 -13.27 6.24
C HIS A 199 -8.41 -12.15 6.86
N LEU A 200 -8.52 -11.95 8.18
CA LEU A 200 -7.64 -11.05 8.92
C LEU A 200 -6.21 -11.60 8.91
N ALA A 201 -5.30 -10.84 8.32
CA ALA A 201 -3.92 -11.23 8.14
C ALA A 201 -3.01 -10.68 9.24
N ALA A 202 -1.96 -11.41 9.56
CA ALA A 202 -0.90 -10.91 10.42
C ALA A 202 -0.01 -9.91 9.68
N SER A 203 0.51 -8.94 10.40
CA SER A 203 1.50 -7.99 9.87
C SER A 203 2.75 -7.94 10.75
N SER A 204 3.86 -7.47 10.17
CA SER A 204 5.15 -7.42 10.85
C SER A 204 5.11 -6.52 12.11
N PRO A 205 5.93 -6.77 13.14
CA PRO A 205 6.01 -5.91 14.31
C PRO A 205 6.31 -4.44 13.94
N TRP A 206 7.18 -4.22 12.96
CA TRP A 206 7.52 -2.88 12.46
C TRP A 206 6.33 -2.09 11.94
N SER A 207 5.34 -2.77 11.33
CA SER A 207 4.13 -2.13 10.83
C SER A 207 3.21 -1.63 11.94
N LYS A 208 3.46 -2.02 13.18
CA LYS A 208 2.67 -1.68 14.38
C LYS A 208 3.35 -0.64 15.28
N ASP A 209 4.53 -0.17 14.89
CA ASP A 209 5.29 0.81 15.65
C ASP A 209 4.70 2.22 15.40
N PRO A 210 4.09 2.86 16.42
CA PRO A 210 3.45 4.15 16.26
C PRO A 210 4.46 5.30 16.07
N GLU A 211 5.66 5.17 16.65
CA GLU A 211 6.69 6.19 16.47
C GLU A 211 7.29 6.13 15.07
N LEU A 212 7.50 4.92 14.54
CA LEU A 212 7.91 4.73 13.16
C LEU A 212 6.86 5.29 12.18
N ALA A 213 5.56 5.06 12.48
CA ALA A 213 4.46 5.59 11.69
C ALA A 213 4.41 7.12 11.72
N ARG A 214 4.59 7.73 12.89
CA ARG A 214 4.65 9.20 13.03
C ARG A 214 5.81 9.80 12.24
N ARG A 215 7.02 9.27 12.41
CA ARG A 215 8.21 9.76 11.68
C ARG A 215 8.07 9.64 10.17
N LEU A 216 7.48 8.53 9.69
CA LEU A 216 7.22 8.35 8.26
C LEU A 216 6.17 9.35 7.76
N TRP A 217 5.14 9.61 8.56
CA TRP A 217 4.11 10.59 8.24
C TRP A 217 4.72 11.98 8.07
N ASP A 218 5.51 12.43 9.04
CA ASP A 218 6.19 13.74 8.99
C ASP A 218 7.10 13.86 7.74
N ALA A 219 7.84 12.80 7.42
CA ALA A 219 8.68 12.75 6.22
C ALA A 219 7.82 12.77 4.93
N SER A 220 6.69 12.10 4.92
CA SER A 220 5.78 12.08 3.76
C SER A 220 5.13 13.43 3.53
N GLU A 221 4.72 14.15 4.58
CA GLU A 221 4.24 15.54 4.47
C GLU A 221 5.31 16.47 3.89
N GLN A 222 6.55 16.36 4.37
CA GLN A 222 7.67 17.16 3.88
C GLN A 222 7.97 16.89 2.41
N LEU A 223 8.02 15.61 2.01
CA LEU A 223 8.34 15.20 0.63
C LEU A 223 7.22 15.59 -0.35
N THR A 224 5.97 15.38 0.01
CA THR A 224 4.83 15.62 -0.89
C THR A 224 4.32 17.06 -0.86
N GLY A 225 4.63 17.83 0.18
CA GLY A 225 4.04 19.14 0.43
C GLY A 225 2.51 19.08 0.66
N VAL A 226 1.99 17.89 1.02
CA VAL A 226 0.58 17.70 1.42
C VAL A 226 0.53 17.51 2.92
N VAL A 227 -0.05 18.49 3.60
CA VAL A 227 -0.23 18.50 5.06
C VAL A 227 -1.68 18.16 5.37
N TYR A 228 -1.89 17.22 6.25
CA TYR A 228 -3.23 16.87 6.70
C TYR A 228 -3.72 17.87 7.76
N PRO A 229 -5.00 18.23 7.76
CA PRO A 229 -5.52 19.23 8.73
C PRO A 229 -5.31 18.77 10.17
N ALA A 230 -5.11 19.76 11.04
CA ALA A 230 -4.96 19.54 12.48
C ALA A 230 -6.28 19.09 13.12
#